data_b4ca9d1cd7b804fd5f911674bdfdf90e
#
_entry.id   b4ca9d1cd7b804fd5f911674bdfdf90e
#
_cell.length_a   1.000
_cell.length_b   1.000
_cell.length_c   1.000
_cell.angle_alpha   90.00
_cell.angle_beta   90.00
_cell.angle_gamma   90.00
#
_symmetry.space_group_name_H-M   'P 1'
#
loop_
_entity.id
_entity.type
_entity.pdbx_description
1 polymer ?
#
loop_
_entity_poly.entity_id
_entity_poly.type
_entity_poly.pdbx_seq_one_letter_code
_entity_poly.pdbx_strand_id
1 'polypeptide(L)'
;MNYRQLTEQEIRLLEDNSCWAEDWSAISVAEDFKANYFHRVMFYGTIKLGTFEKSVEVSKGFVKHSGINNATLRNVTIGDNCLIENIGNYINNYTIGDDCYISNVCTMETTEGATYGEGNLISVLNEVGNGNLTLFHGLNSQFAAFMVKHAGNRPLKDAIRRLINEEIERNSHECGTIGNNVKIVNTKEITNTVIYDDCEISGASRLSDCTIMSSANANVFIGTGVICENSIISDGSSIINSVKMQDCFVGEACAAFCGPFTASHHKSSLLIGGMFSFYNAGSATNFSNHAYKMGPVHYGLMERGTKTASGAYILMPANIGTFSVCFGKLMYHPDTRNLPFSYLIAYNDTMYLVPGRNLTTVGLYRDIRKWPKRDMRAHGGRKSIVNFDWLSPFSVGEILRGKRILESLREASGDDVSTYNYHEYVIKASALRKGIKYYDIALRIYMGAVLKRHILEKPRSETGTGNWNDLSGLLLPESEEQRLIDDIINGTIDTTHGVDERFREINANYPEYRWAWTYRMMLDYYGLETLTEEDAEKIRQDYVTARRAWIAEIKKDARKEFALGDIEDEVFQNFNDQLDREVDFENQKLYM
;
A
#
# COMPACT_ATOMS: atom_id res chain seq x y z
N MET A 1 23.35 0.99 29.51
CA MET A 1 23.12 1.73 30.78
C MET A 1 23.78 0.94 31.91
N ASN A 2 24.52 1.60 32.82
CA ASN A 2 25.05 0.94 34.02
C ASN A 2 23.98 0.98 35.10
N TYR A 3 23.65 -0.16 35.68
CA TYR A 3 22.67 -0.28 36.75
C TYR A 3 23.38 -0.60 38.07
N ARG A 4 22.89 -0.05 39.18
CA ARG A 4 23.28 -0.35 40.55
C ARG A 4 22.07 -0.77 41.38
N GLN A 5 22.32 -1.32 42.54
CA GLN A 5 21.29 -1.61 43.55
C GLN A 5 20.81 -0.31 44.21
N LEU A 6 19.60 -0.34 44.73
CA LEU A 6 19.03 0.73 45.54
C LEU A 6 19.84 0.88 46.83
N THR A 7 20.05 2.12 47.26
CA THR A 7 20.58 2.43 48.60
C THR A 7 19.48 2.34 49.65
N GLU A 8 19.85 2.12 50.90
CA GLU A 8 18.87 2.13 52.02
C GLU A 8 18.08 3.45 52.11
N GLN A 9 18.69 4.58 51.76
CA GLN A 9 18.01 5.87 51.76
C GLN A 9 16.95 5.97 50.67
N GLU A 10 17.26 5.47 49.49
CA GLU A 10 16.31 5.40 48.38
C GLU A 10 15.13 4.46 48.68
N ILE A 11 15.40 3.29 49.29
CA ILE A 11 14.36 2.37 49.74
C ILE A 11 13.41 3.03 50.74
N ARG A 12 13.96 3.69 51.76
CA ARG A 12 13.14 4.41 52.75
C ARG A 12 12.29 5.51 52.12
N LEU A 13 12.85 6.27 51.20
CA LEU A 13 12.10 7.31 50.49
C LEU A 13 10.98 6.73 49.60
N LEU A 14 11.23 5.60 48.94
CA LEU A 14 10.19 4.88 48.18
C LEU A 14 9.08 4.41 49.13
N GLU A 15 9.40 3.83 50.28
CA GLU A 15 8.43 3.40 51.30
C GLU A 15 7.62 4.58 51.86
N ASP A 16 8.28 5.71 52.12
CA ASP A 16 7.61 6.95 52.57
C ASP A 16 6.66 7.50 51.49
N ASN A 17 6.99 7.32 50.25
CA ASN A 17 6.11 7.62 49.09
C ASN A 17 5.05 6.55 48.84
N SER A 18 4.83 5.62 49.76
CA SER A 18 3.88 4.53 49.67
C SER A 18 4.17 3.52 48.52
N CYS A 19 5.45 3.36 48.19
CA CYS A 19 5.87 2.28 47.31
C CYS A 19 6.14 0.99 48.11
N TRP A 20 6.06 -0.14 47.46
CA TRP A 20 6.31 -1.45 48.05
C TRP A 20 6.99 -2.37 47.04
N ALA A 21 7.84 -3.26 47.48
CA ALA A 21 8.47 -4.27 46.67
C ALA A 21 8.37 -5.64 47.32
N GLU A 22 8.13 -6.68 46.49
CA GLU A 22 8.24 -8.08 46.91
C GLU A 22 9.68 -8.38 47.41
N ASP A 23 10.68 -7.87 46.68
CA ASP A 23 12.10 -7.96 47.01
C ASP A 23 12.83 -6.73 46.49
N TRP A 24 13.26 -5.84 47.39
CA TRP A 24 14.03 -4.64 47.07
C TRP A 24 15.37 -4.95 46.37
N SER A 25 15.96 -6.16 46.61
CA SER A 25 17.21 -6.57 45.97
C SER A 25 17.06 -6.96 44.52
N ALA A 26 15.83 -7.20 44.04
CA ALA A 26 15.50 -7.48 42.66
C ALA A 26 15.34 -6.22 41.79
N ILE A 27 15.47 -5.04 42.41
CA ILE A 27 15.36 -3.72 41.76
C ILE A 27 16.75 -3.14 41.49
N SER A 28 17.02 -2.86 40.23
CA SER A 28 18.25 -2.17 39.80
C SER A 28 17.90 -0.84 39.17
N VAL A 29 18.71 0.21 39.48
CA VAL A 29 18.45 1.57 39.05
C VAL A 29 19.67 2.19 38.38
N ALA A 30 19.45 3.17 37.50
CA ALA A 30 20.54 3.95 36.91
C ALA A 30 21.34 4.70 37.98
N GLU A 31 22.60 5.08 37.70
CA GLU A 31 23.49 5.78 38.64
C GLU A 31 22.84 7.04 39.24
N ASP A 32 22.16 7.84 38.39
CA ASP A 32 21.54 9.13 38.77
C ASP A 32 20.04 8.98 39.11
N PHE A 33 19.60 7.79 39.53
CA PHE A 33 18.22 7.52 39.92
C PHE A 33 17.78 8.42 41.09
N LYS A 34 16.53 8.91 41.03
CA LYS A 34 15.90 9.74 42.06
C LYS A 34 14.54 9.16 42.49
N ALA A 35 14.47 8.64 43.70
CA ALA A 35 13.28 8.03 44.28
C ALA A 35 12.12 9.01 44.54
N ASN A 36 12.36 10.34 44.50
CA ASN A 36 11.37 11.39 44.74
C ASN A 36 10.18 11.38 43.79
N TYR A 37 10.35 10.80 42.59
CA TYR A 37 9.34 10.83 41.55
C TYR A 37 8.52 9.53 41.43
N PHE A 38 8.58 8.72 42.49
CA PHE A 38 7.88 7.45 42.58
C PHE A 38 6.86 7.50 43.70
N HIS A 39 5.58 7.30 43.42
CA HIS A 39 4.51 7.32 44.42
C HIS A 39 3.50 6.20 44.20
N ARG A 40 3.20 5.43 45.24
CA ARG A 40 2.23 4.33 45.21
C ARG A 40 2.52 3.31 44.12
N VAL A 41 3.75 2.84 44.04
CA VAL A 41 4.17 1.82 43.06
C VAL A 41 4.42 0.50 43.78
N MET A 42 3.88 -0.58 43.22
CA MET A 42 4.15 -1.95 43.67
C MET A 42 5.08 -2.65 42.68
N PHE A 43 6.18 -3.18 43.18
CA PHE A 43 7.21 -3.85 42.39
C PHE A 43 7.23 -5.35 42.68
N TYR A 44 7.18 -6.16 41.61
CA TYR A 44 7.26 -7.61 41.66
C TYR A 44 8.35 -8.12 40.69
N GLY A 45 9.07 -9.18 41.09
CA GLY A 45 10.10 -9.80 40.25
C GLY A 45 11.23 -8.81 39.92
N THR A 46 11.82 -8.95 38.75
CA THR A 46 13.00 -8.16 38.32
C THR A 46 12.58 -6.82 37.73
N ILE A 47 13.08 -5.74 38.30
CA ILE A 47 12.79 -4.37 37.86
C ILE A 47 14.09 -3.63 37.52
N LYS A 48 14.11 -2.93 36.39
CA LYS A 48 15.21 -2.01 36.03
C LYS A 48 14.63 -0.63 35.72
N LEU A 49 15.18 0.42 36.32
CA LEU A 49 14.70 1.80 36.18
C LEU A 49 15.81 2.73 35.71
N GLY A 50 15.53 3.53 34.69
CA GLY A 50 16.40 4.59 34.19
C GLY A 50 16.43 5.84 35.08
N THR A 51 16.78 6.96 34.49
CA THR A 51 16.77 8.29 35.12
C THR A 51 15.47 9.04 34.86
N PHE A 52 15.07 9.95 35.74
CA PHE A 52 13.83 10.71 35.64
C PHE A 52 14.09 12.19 35.93
N GLU A 53 14.51 12.94 34.91
CA GLU A 53 14.95 14.32 35.05
C GLU A 53 14.16 15.33 34.19
N LYS A 54 13.43 14.84 33.19
CA LYS A 54 12.69 15.71 32.26
C LYS A 54 11.25 15.96 32.71
N SER A 55 10.67 16.97 32.10
CA SER A 55 9.26 17.25 32.14
C SER A 55 8.58 16.74 30.85
N VAL A 56 7.40 16.14 30.99
CA VAL A 56 6.61 15.54 29.92
C VAL A 56 5.35 16.40 29.69
N GLU A 57 5.12 16.84 28.46
CA GLU A 57 3.88 17.54 28.11
C GLU A 57 2.77 16.52 27.94
N VAL A 58 1.86 16.46 28.91
CA VAL A 58 0.73 15.50 28.92
C VAL A 58 -0.45 15.99 28.07
N SER A 59 -0.62 17.30 27.99
CA SER A 59 -1.52 17.99 27.06
C SER A 59 -0.98 19.39 26.80
N LYS A 60 -1.49 20.05 25.74
CA LYS A 60 -0.98 21.37 25.34
C LYS A 60 -0.92 22.37 26.49
N GLY A 61 0.29 22.74 26.86
CA GLY A 61 0.57 23.69 27.97
C GLY A 61 0.48 23.09 29.38
N PHE A 62 0.20 21.80 29.51
CA PHE A 62 0.21 21.10 30.81
C PHE A 62 1.36 20.11 30.86
N VAL A 63 2.30 20.38 31.75
CA VAL A 63 3.55 19.65 31.89
C VAL A 63 3.62 18.98 33.28
N LYS A 64 4.06 17.72 33.30
CA LYS A 64 4.35 16.97 34.53
C LYS A 64 5.80 16.51 34.54
N HIS A 65 6.36 16.30 35.71
CA HIS A 65 7.69 15.69 35.83
C HIS A 65 7.63 14.19 35.47
N SER A 66 8.67 13.67 34.81
CA SER A 66 8.84 12.22 34.60
C SER A 66 8.89 11.47 35.92
N GLY A 67 8.39 10.24 35.92
CA GLY A 67 8.28 9.43 37.13
C GLY A 67 7.19 8.37 37.03
N ILE A 68 6.98 7.63 38.11
CA ILE A 68 6.00 6.56 38.14
C ILE A 68 5.00 6.76 39.29
N ASN A 69 3.72 6.83 38.97
CA ASN A 69 2.68 7.11 39.95
C ASN A 69 1.51 6.13 39.82
N ASN A 70 1.12 5.50 40.94
CA ASN A 70 -0.04 4.62 41.00
C ASN A 70 0.03 3.50 39.94
N ALA A 71 0.99 2.59 40.09
CA ALA A 71 1.25 1.50 39.16
C ALA A 71 1.68 0.20 39.87
N THR A 72 1.33 -0.94 39.28
CA THR A 72 1.87 -2.25 39.63
C THR A 72 2.77 -2.74 38.49
N LEU A 73 4.01 -3.06 38.77
CA LEU A 73 5.03 -3.42 37.80
C LEU A 73 5.60 -4.81 38.13
N ARG A 74 5.70 -5.69 37.14
CA ARG A 74 6.29 -7.02 37.29
C ARG A 74 7.22 -7.34 36.11
N ASN A 75 8.47 -7.70 36.39
CA ASN A 75 9.46 -8.03 35.36
C ASN A 75 9.55 -6.96 34.27
N VAL A 76 9.80 -5.70 34.66
CA VAL A 76 9.77 -4.55 33.74
C VAL A 76 11.11 -3.80 33.74
N THR A 77 11.57 -3.48 32.55
CA THR A 77 12.66 -2.51 32.35
C THR A 77 12.08 -1.21 31.82
N ILE A 78 12.37 -0.08 32.47
CA ILE A 78 11.89 1.24 32.08
C ILE A 78 13.08 2.15 31.81
N GLY A 79 13.12 2.73 30.63
CA GLY A 79 14.15 3.66 30.18
C GLY A 79 14.08 5.03 30.86
N ASP A 80 14.82 5.98 30.31
CA ASP A 80 14.97 7.32 30.88
C ASP A 80 13.73 8.19 30.62
N ASN A 81 13.43 9.04 31.60
CA ASN A 81 12.48 10.14 31.50
C ASN A 81 11.03 9.75 31.16
N CYS A 82 10.65 8.52 31.43
CA CYS A 82 9.28 8.05 31.25
C CYS A 82 8.35 8.68 32.28
N LEU A 83 7.09 8.92 31.87
CA LEU A 83 5.98 9.21 32.78
C LEU A 83 4.96 8.06 32.71
N ILE A 84 4.87 7.29 33.79
CA ILE A 84 3.92 6.16 33.86
C ILE A 84 2.96 6.42 35.02
N GLU A 85 1.67 6.50 34.73
CA GLU A 85 0.70 6.85 35.76
C GLU A 85 -0.66 6.17 35.59
N ASN A 86 -1.30 5.85 36.72
CA ASN A 86 -2.66 5.31 36.76
C ASN A 86 -2.80 4.01 35.96
N ILE A 87 -1.97 3.04 36.28
CA ILE A 87 -2.08 1.68 35.71
C ILE A 87 -3.13 0.92 36.53
N GLY A 88 -4.21 0.50 35.85
CA GLY A 88 -5.38 -0.06 36.53
C GLY A 88 -5.13 -1.42 37.18
N ASN A 89 -4.50 -2.34 36.46
CA ASN A 89 -4.12 -3.65 36.96
C ASN A 89 -2.60 -3.76 37.13
N TYR A 90 -1.88 -3.93 36.02
CA TYR A 90 -0.41 -4.06 36.05
C TYR A 90 0.23 -3.88 34.66
N ILE A 91 1.55 -3.68 34.68
CA ILE A 91 2.46 -3.89 33.55
C ILE A 91 3.34 -5.10 33.87
N ASN A 92 3.34 -6.12 33.01
CA ASN A 92 4.06 -7.37 33.22
C ASN A 92 4.87 -7.76 31.97
N ASN A 93 6.15 -8.07 32.19
CA ASN A 93 7.05 -8.59 31.18
C ASN A 93 7.18 -7.67 29.96
N TYR A 94 7.62 -6.41 30.21
CA TYR A 94 7.85 -5.39 29.18
C TYR A 94 9.19 -4.66 29.36
N THR A 95 9.82 -4.36 28.24
CA THR A 95 10.90 -3.35 28.16
C THR A 95 10.32 -2.09 27.53
N ILE A 96 10.38 -0.97 28.24
CA ILE A 96 9.89 0.34 27.84
C ILE A 96 11.08 1.24 27.57
N GLY A 97 11.16 1.83 26.39
CA GLY A 97 12.22 2.76 25.97
C GLY A 97 12.17 4.11 26.67
N ASP A 98 12.94 5.04 26.17
CA ASP A 98 13.10 6.37 26.76
C ASP A 98 11.95 7.32 26.35
N ASP A 99 11.74 8.37 27.17
CA ASP A 99 10.83 9.48 26.91
C ASP A 99 9.36 9.03 26.64
N CYS A 100 8.92 7.91 27.21
CA CYS A 100 7.57 7.38 27.03
C CYS A 100 6.56 8.01 27.98
N TYR A 101 5.31 8.21 27.48
CA TYR A 101 4.18 8.63 28.31
C TYR A 101 3.08 7.55 28.29
N ILE A 102 2.88 6.86 29.41
CA ILE A 102 1.88 5.78 29.57
C ILE A 102 0.93 6.16 30.70
N SER A 103 -0.35 6.38 30.39
CA SER A 103 -1.31 6.83 31.38
C SER A 103 -2.70 6.20 31.19
N ASN A 104 -3.31 5.83 32.31
CA ASN A 104 -4.66 5.27 32.31
C ASN A 104 -4.80 4.04 31.39
N VAL A 105 -3.88 3.08 31.58
CA VAL A 105 -3.88 1.77 30.92
C VAL A 105 -4.30 0.73 31.96
N CYS A 106 -5.28 -0.14 31.63
CA CYS A 106 -5.71 -1.13 32.62
C CYS A 106 -4.71 -2.28 32.72
N THR A 107 -4.39 -2.96 31.64
CA THR A 107 -3.48 -4.11 31.62
C THR A 107 -2.52 -4.00 30.47
N MET A 108 -1.24 -4.24 30.73
CA MET A 108 -0.23 -4.42 29.71
C MET A 108 0.63 -5.64 30.07
N GLU A 109 0.58 -6.69 29.23
CA GLU A 109 1.33 -7.91 29.54
C GLU A 109 1.85 -8.65 28.31
N THR A 110 2.95 -9.34 28.47
CA THR A 110 3.45 -10.32 27.52
C THR A 110 3.52 -11.67 28.18
N THR A 111 2.92 -12.68 27.53
CA THR A 111 2.91 -14.07 27.95
C THR A 111 4.05 -14.85 27.29
N GLU A 112 4.44 -15.96 27.88
CA GLU A 112 5.44 -16.86 27.29
C GLU A 112 4.96 -17.37 25.92
N GLY A 113 5.88 -17.40 24.95
CA GLY A 113 5.59 -17.88 23.58
C GLY A 113 4.82 -16.90 22.72
N ALA A 114 4.72 -15.62 23.11
CA ALA A 114 4.10 -14.60 22.29
C ALA A 114 4.81 -14.41 20.94
N THR A 115 4.03 -14.34 19.86
CA THR A 115 4.56 -14.13 18.51
C THR A 115 4.34 -12.71 17.99
N TYR A 116 3.61 -11.90 18.72
CA TYR A 116 3.35 -10.49 18.37
C TYR A 116 2.69 -10.32 17.00
N GLY A 117 1.87 -11.28 16.58
CA GLY A 117 1.26 -11.31 15.25
C GLY A 117 2.16 -11.89 14.15
N GLU A 118 3.42 -12.17 14.45
CA GLU A 118 4.36 -12.79 13.52
C GLU A 118 4.00 -14.28 13.27
N GLY A 119 4.19 -14.76 12.05
CA GLY A 119 3.93 -16.15 11.68
C GLY A 119 2.46 -16.50 11.44
N ASN A 120 1.53 -15.60 11.71
CA ASN A 120 0.11 -15.83 11.44
C ASN A 120 -0.15 -16.01 9.95
N LEU A 121 -0.98 -17.01 9.62
CA LEU A 121 -1.44 -17.22 8.26
C LEU A 121 -2.73 -16.47 8.01
N ILE A 122 -2.72 -15.58 7.04
CA ILE A 122 -3.91 -14.86 6.60
C ILE A 122 -4.35 -15.35 5.23
N SER A 123 -5.66 -15.55 5.03
CA SER A 123 -6.23 -15.90 3.75
C SER A 123 -6.37 -14.66 2.88
N VAL A 124 -5.71 -14.67 1.72
CA VAL A 124 -5.78 -13.59 0.73
C VAL A 124 -6.29 -14.15 -0.57
N LEU A 125 -7.21 -13.44 -1.22
CA LEU A 125 -7.89 -13.78 -2.48
C LEU A 125 -8.81 -15.01 -2.42
N ASN A 126 -8.67 -15.89 -1.47
CA ASN A 126 -9.48 -17.09 -1.38
C ASN A 126 -9.81 -17.42 0.08
N GLU A 127 -11.08 -17.31 0.46
CA GLU A 127 -11.58 -17.58 1.82
C GLU A 127 -11.37 -19.04 2.26
N VAL A 128 -11.22 -19.97 1.32
CA VAL A 128 -11.00 -21.40 1.62
C VAL A 128 -9.53 -21.83 1.61
N GLY A 129 -8.62 -20.87 1.57
CA GLY A 129 -7.17 -21.09 1.57
C GLY A 129 -6.64 -21.40 0.17
N ASN A 130 -5.49 -21.21 -0.19
CA ASN A 130 -4.62 -21.38 -1.37
C ASN A 130 -3.80 -20.12 -1.68
N GLY A 131 -4.22 -18.94 -1.21
CA GLY A 131 -3.46 -17.70 -1.27
C GLY A 131 -2.97 -17.24 0.10
N ASN A 132 -2.77 -18.15 1.05
CA ASN A 132 -2.37 -17.77 2.41
C ASN A 132 -1.00 -17.10 2.41
N LEU A 133 -0.93 -15.95 3.06
CA LEU A 133 0.28 -15.22 3.37
C LEU A 133 0.67 -15.45 4.83
N THR A 134 1.96 -15.52 5.09
CA THR A 134 2.50 -15.46 6.45
C THR A 134 2.80 -14.01 6.80
N LEU A 135 2.24 -13.52 7.90
CA LEU A 135 2.55 -12.19 8.42
C LEU A 135 3.94 -12.19 9.07
N PHE A 136 4.73 -11.19 8.79
CA PHE A 136 5.99 -10.89 9.47
C PHE A 136 6.30 -9.39 9.32
N HIS A 137 7.09 -8.84 10.24
CA HIS A 137 7.35 -7.40 10.27
C HIS A 137 8.04 -6.84 9.00
N GLY A 138 8.79 -7.66 8.28
CA GLY A 138 9.41 -7.30 6.99
C GLY A 138 8.45 -7.32 5.79
N LEU A 139 7.20 -7.75 5.97
CA LEU A 139 6.23 -7.83 4.88
C LEU A 139 5.88 -6.43 4.35
N ASN A 140 5.98 -6.28 3.03
CA ASN A 140 5.54 -5.08 2.31
C ASN A 140 4.62 -5.44 1.14
N SER A 141 4.03 -4.44 0.49
CA SER A 141 3.07 -4.66 -0.60
C SER A 141 3.63 -5.49 -1.76
N GLN A 142 4.90 -5.31 -2.11
CA GLN A 142 5.54 -6.04 -3.21
C GLN A 142 5.76 -7.49 -2.85
N PHE A 143 6.29 -7.74 -1.66
CA PHE A 143 6.51 -9.10 -1.19
C PHE A 143 5.18 -9.86 -1.07
N ALA A 144 4.16 -9.23 -0.50
CA ALA A 144 2.83 -9.81 -0.41
C ALA A 144 2.24 -10.11 -1.81
N ALA A 145 2.31 -9.15 -2.74
CA ALA A 145 1.84 -9.35 -4.12
C ALA A 145 2.60 -10.47 -4.84
N PHE A 146 3.90 -10.56 -4.63
CA PHE A 146 4.75 -11.61 -5.19
C PHE A 146 4.34 -12.99 -4.65
N MET A 147 4.17 -13.13 -3.33
CA MET A 147 3.73 -14.37 -2.71
C MET A 147 2.36 -14.82 -3.20
N VAL A 148 1.39 -13.89 -3.28
CA VAL A 148 0.03 -14.19 -3.76
C VAL A 148 0.04 -14.62 -5.22
N LYS A 149 0.75 -13.89 -6.08
CA LYS A 149 0.85 -14.19 -7.52
C LYS A 149 1.43 -15.56 -7.78
N HIS A 150 2.41 -15.97 -6.98
CA HIS A 150 3.12 -17.23 -7.14
C HIS A 150 2.72 -18.32 -6.14
N ALA A 151 1.56 -18.20 -5.51
CA ALA A 151 1.08 -19.16 -4.50
C ALA A 151 0.99 -20.61 -4.99
N GLY A 152 0.87 -20.83 -6.31
CA GLY A 152 0.90 -22.15 -6.95
C GLY A 152 2.31 -22.73 -7.17
N ASN A 153 3.36 -21.93 -7.05
CA ASN A 153 4.75 -22.38 -7.21
C ASN A 153 5.27 -22.98 -5.89
N ARG A 154 5.17 -24.28 -5.73
CA ARG A 154 5.55 -24.99 -4.49
C ARG A 154 7.01 -24.78 -4.08
N PRO A 155 8.02 -24.97 -4.97
CA PRO A 155 9.42 -24.73 -4.61
C PRO A 155 9.66 -23.32 -4.07
N LEU A 156 9.13 -22.31 -4.73
CA LEU A 156 9.23 -20.92 -4.29
C LEU A 156 8.54 -20.71 -2.94
N LYS A 157 7.32 -21.22 -2.79
CA LYS A 157 6.55 -21.10 -1.54
C LYS A 157 7.28 -21.70 -0.36
N ASP A 158 7.90 -22.87 -0.55
CA ASP A 158 8.65 -23.55 0.52
C ASP A 158 9.95 -22.80 0.85
N ALA A 159 10.64 -22.25 -0.16
CA ALA A 159 11.82 -21.41 0.06
C ALA A 159 11.44 -20.11 0.82
N ILE A 160 10.43 -19.39 0.39
CA ILE A 160 9.96 -18.15 1.06
C ILE A 160 9.54 -18.44 2.50
N ARG A 161 8.79 -19.53 2.74
CA ARG A 161 8.39 -19.91 4.11
C ARG A 161 9.59 -20.11 5.01
N ARG A 162 10.65 -20.76 4.52
CA ARG A 162 11.90 -20.93 5.28
C ARG A 162 12.51 -19.58 5.63
N LEU A 163 12.66 -18.66 4.65
CA LEU A 163 13.21 -17.32 4.88
C LEU A 163 12.42 -16.55 5.94
N ILE A 164 11.09 -16.59 5.87
CA ILE A 164 10.21 -15.92 6.82
C ILE A 164 10.34 -16.52 8.22
N ASN A 165 10.36 -17.85 8.36
CA ASN A 165 10.52 -18.50 9.65
C ASN A 165 11.87 -18.15 10.30
N GLU A 166 12.95 -18.18 9.53
CA GLU A 166 14.27 -17.76 10.01
C GLU A 166 14.32 -16.29 10.42
N GLU A 167 13.56 -15.42 9.75
CA GLU A 167 13.43 -14.02 10.12
C GLU A 167 12.66 -13.86 11.43
N ILE A 168 11.54 -14.56 11.59
CA ILE A 168 10.73 -14.55 12.81
C ILE A 168 11.55 -15.06 14.00
N GLU A 169 12.28 -16.16 13.83
CA GLU A 169 13.14 -16.72 14.89
C GLU A 169 14.25 -15.74 15.32
N ARG A 170 14.87 -15.04 14.36
CA ARG A 170 15.90 -14.02 14.66
C ARG A 170 15.36 -12.81 15.41
N ASN A 171 14.10 -12.46 15.19
CA ASN A 171 13.46 -11.28 15.78
C ASN A 171 12.50 -11.63 16.93
N SER A 172 12.50 -12.89 17.39
CA SER A 172 11.69 -13.28 18.54
C SER A 172 12.15 -12.55 19.81
N HIS A 173 11.21 -12.06 20.57
CA HIS A 173 11.44 -11.35 21.83
C HIS A 173 10.91 -12.17 23.01
N GLU A 174 11.71 -12.28 24.09
CA GLU A 174 11.27 -12.95 25.32
C GLU A 174 10.27 -12.13 26.11
N CYS A 175 10.25 -10.81 25.90
CA CYS A 175 9.31 -9.87 26.53
C CYS A 175 8.79 -8.85 25.52
N GLY A 176 7.65 -8.24 25.83
CA GLY A 176 7.09 -7.14 25.05
C GLY A 176 8.03 -5.94 25.02
N THR A 177 8.00 -5.20 23.93
CA THR A 177 8.87 -4.01 23.76
C THR A 177 8.04 -2.80 23.39
N ILE A 178 8.26 -1.70 24.10
CA ILE A 178 7.79 -0.36 23.75
C ILE A 178 9.03 0.47 23.40
N GLY A 179 9.06 1.04 22.20
CA GLY A 179 10.15 1.88 21.73
C GLY A 179 10.25 3.22 22.46
N ASN A 180 11.08 4.11 21.94
CA ASN A 180 11.28 5.44 22.52
C ASN A 180 10.17 6.41 22.09
N ASN A 181 9.93 7.44 22.91
CA ASN A 181 8.98 8.52 22.63
C ASN A 181 7.55 8.02 22.29
N VAL A 182 7.14 6.92 22.91
CA VAL A 182 5.82 6.32 22.70
C VAL A 182 4.82 6.92 23.69
N LYS A 183 3.64 7.27 23.19
CA LYS A 183 2.52 7.75 23.98
C LYS A 183 1.37 6.77 23.98
N ILE A 184 0.99 6.26 25.16
CA ILE A 184 -0.13 5.33 25.33
C ILE A 184 -1.06 5.89 26.41
N VAL A 185 -2.25 6.32 26.01
CA VAL A 185 -3.20 6.91 26.97
C VAL A 185 -4.60 6.34 26.81
N ASN A 186 -5.29 6.16 27.95
CA ASN A 186 -6.68 5.72 27.98
C ASN A 186 -6.94 4.40 27.24
N THR A 187 -6.00 3.47 27.27
CA THR A 187 -6.09 2.18 26.57
C THR A 187 -6.41 1.07 27.55
N LYS A 188 -7.42 0.25 27.24
CA LYS A 188 -7.89 -0.75 28.20
C LYS A 188 -6.93 -1.93 28.32
N GLU A 189 -6.51 -2.53 27.19
CA GLU A 189 -5.74 -3.78 27.20
C GLU A 189 -4.67 -3.78 26.10
N ILE A 190 -3.46 -4.15 26.47
CA ILE A 190 -2.32 -4.38 25.55
C ILE A 190 -1.71 -5.71 25.95
N THR A 191 -1.84 -6.71 25.08
CA THR A 191 -1.33 -8.07 25.34
C THR A 191 -0.45 -8.52 24.19
N ASN A 192 0.72 -9.11 24.45
CA ASN A 192 1.62 -9.65 23.42
C ASN A 192 1.84 -8.69 22.26
N THR A 193 2.11 -7.42 22.56
CA THR A 193 2.22 -6.40 21.54
C THR A 193 3.56 -5.69 21.59
N VAL A 194 4.25 -5.62 20.46
CA VAL A 194 5.47 -4.82 20.28
C VAL A 194 5.11 -3.50 19.61
N ILE A 195 5.60 -2.40 20.17
CA ILE A 195 5.35 -1.03 19.69
C ILE A 195 6.68 -0.35 19.46
N TYR A 196 6.94 0.09 18.23
CA TYR A 196 8.16 0.79 17.86
C TYR A 196 8.08 2.28 18.21
N ASP A 197 9.18 3.01 17.97
CA ASP A 197 9.38 4.41 18.34
C ASP A 197 8.29 5.37 17.81
N ASP A 198 8.09 6.48 18.50
CA ASP A 198 7.23 7.60 18.07
C ASP A 198 5.77 7.23 17.77
N CYS A 199 5.25 6.18 18.38
CA CYS A 199 3.85 5.75 18.24
C CYS A 199 2.93 6.48 19.21
N GLU A 200 1.73 6.86 18.77
CA GLU A 200 0.67 7.38 19.65
C GLU A 200 -0.55 6.46 19.64
N ILE A 201 -0.92 5.97 20.84
CA ILE A 201 -2.12 5.17 21.07
C ILE A 201 -3.02 5.91 22.05
N SER A 202 -4.21 6.29 21.61
CA SER A 202 -5.13 7.10 22.42
C SER A 202 -6.56 6.54 22.42
N GLY A 203 -6.91 5.88 23.50
CA GLY A 203 -8.27 5.36 23.70
C GLY A 203 -8.57 4.04 23.00
N ALA A 204 -7.59 3.26 22.62
CA ALA A 204 -7.81 1.94 22.05
C ALA A 204 -8.48 1.00 23.08
N SER A 205 -9.41 0.17 22.61
CA SER A 205 -10.06 -0.81 23.47
C SER A 205 -9.20 -2.02 23.75
N ARG A 206 -8.50 -2.53 22.70
CA ARG A 206 -7.64 -3.72 22.82
C ARG A 206 -6.61 -3.79 21.70
N LEU A 207 -5.40 -4.13 22.08
CA LEU A 207 -4.33 -4.52 21.17
C LEU A 207 -3.81 -5.89 21.66
N SER A 208 -3.89 -6.92 20.82
CA SER A 208 -3.48 -8.27 21.19
C SER A 208 -2.72 -8.94 20.04
N ASP A 209 -1.56 -9.50 20.37
CA ASP A 209 -0.73 -10.22 19.42
C ASP A 209 -0.45 -9.36 18.17
N CYS A 210 0.12 -8.17 18.39
CA CYS A 210 0.36 -7.18 17.35
C CYS A 210 1.82 -6.70 17.31
N THR A 211 2.30 -6.40 16.11
CA THR A 211 3.52 -5.61 15.89
C THR A 211 3.13 -4.27 15.29
N ILE A 212 3.42 -3.16 15.99
CA ILE A 212 3.11 -1.80 15.56
C ILE A 212 4.40 -1.12 15.19
N MET A 213 4.65 -0.99 13.88
CA MET A 213 5.87 -0.44 13.32
C MET A 213 5.69 1.07 13.14
N SER A 214 6.45 1.85 13.87
CA SER A 214 6.37 3.31 13.88
C SER A 214 7.76 3.92 13.90
N SER A 215 7.89 5.15 13.44
CA SER A 215 9.14 5.91 13.47
C SER A 215 8.86 7.42 13.44
N ALA A 216 9.85 8.25 13.80
CA ALA A 216 9.72 9.70 13.82
C ALA A 216 9.23 10.33 12.49
N ASN A 217 9.58 9.71 11.38
CA ASN A 217 9.23 10.20 10.04
C ASN A 217 7.93 9.61 9.47
N ALA A 218 7.42 8.55 10.10
CA ALA A 218 6.22 7.84 9.69
C ALA A 218 5.54 7.22 10.92
N ASN A 219 5.10 8.10 11.82
CA ASN A 219 4.49 7.70 13.07
C ASN A 219 3.13 7.03 12.86
N VAL A 220 2.82 6.08 13.73
CA VAL A 220 1.54 5.40 13.78
C VAL A 220 0.65 6.06 14.83
N PHE A 221 -0.62 6.27 14.47
CA PHE A 221 -1.66 6.71 15.38
C PHE A 221 -2.78 5.66 15.47
N ILE A 222 -3.10 5.24 16.70
CA ILE A 222 -4.23 4.34 16.98
C ILE A 222 -5.21 5.04 17.92
N GLY A 223 -6.41 5.28 17.43
CA GLY A 223 -7.42 6.11 18.10
C GLY A 223 -8.46 5.33 18.91
N THR A 224 -9.47 6.07 19.33
CA THR A 224 -10.48 5.62 20.30
C THR A 224 -11.31 4.45 19.79
N GLY A 225 -11.48 3.45 20.66
CA GLY A 225 -12.35 2.30 20.42
C GLY A 225 -11.79 1.26 19.45
N VAL A 226 -10.54 1.42 19.03
CA VAL A 226 -9.89 0.47 18.12
C VAL A 226 -9.64 -0.87 18.83
N ILE A 227 -9.89 -1.96 18.12
CA ILE A 227 -9.51 -3.33 18.47
C ILE A 227 -8.60 -3.86 17.36
N CYS A 228 -7.37 -4.23 17.70
CA CYS A 228 -6.43 -4.91 16.81
C CYS A 228 -6.03 -6.24 17.42
N GLU A 229 -6.12 -7.30 16.61
CA GLU A 229 -5.77 -8.66 17.03
C GLU A 229 -4.97 -9.35 15.90
N ASN A 230 -3.91 -10.09 16.25
CA ASN A 230 -3.09 -10.87 15.33
C ASN A 230 -2.65 -10.09 14.08
N SER A 231 -2.18 -8.85 14.27
CA SER A 231 -2.00 -7.92 13.16
C SER A 231 -0.64 -7.24 13.18
N ILE A 232 -0.13 -6.94 11.98
CA ILE A 232 1.06 -6.09 11.82
C ILE A 232 0.61 -4.75 11.23
N ILE A 233 0.90 -3.65 11.94
CA ILE A 233 0.57 -2.29 11.55
C ILE A 233 1.84 -1.62 11.08
N SER A 234 1.88 -1.23 9.82
CA SER A 234 3.06 -0.61 9.20
C SER A 234 3.13 0.89 9.44
N ASP A 235 4.31 1.44 9.21
CA ASP A 235 4.67 2.85 9.40
C ASP A 235 3.67 3.82 8.74
N GLY A 236 3.39 4.93 9.40
CA GLY A 236 2.52 6.00 8.89
C GLY A 236 1.04 5.65 8.86
N SER A 237 0.63 4.55 9.50
CA SER A 237 -0.76 4.14 9.60
C SER A 237 -1.52 5.01 10.60
N SER A 238 -2.79 5.35 10.27
CA SER A 238 -3.71 6.00 11.19
C SER A 238 -5.01 5.18 11.26
N ILE A 239 -5.29 4.61 12.43
CA ILE A 239 -6.43 3.72 12.67
C ILE A 239 -7.32 4.41 13.70
N ILE A 240 -8.53 4.80 13.28
CA ILE A 240 -9.41 5.63 14.12
C ILE A 240 -10.87 5.11 14.10
N ASN A 241 -11.67 5.62 15.03
CA ASN A 241 -13.12 5.48 15.03
C ASN A 241 -13.65 4.04 15.17
N SER A 242 -13.22 3.35 16.23
CA SER A 242 -13.76 2.02 16.60
C SER A 242 -13.59 0.96 15.50
N VAL A 243 -12.46 0.99 14.78
CA VAL A 243 -12.12 -0.06 13.82
C VAL A 243 -11.82 -1.35 14.58
N LYS A 244 -12.37 -2.48 14.09
CA LYS A 244 -11.92 -3.81 14.47
C LYS A 244 -11.06 -4.40 13.35
N MET A 245 -9.82 -4.80 13.69
CA MET A 245 -8.88 -5.48 12.81
C MET A 245 -8.50 -6.81 13.44
N GLN A 246 -8.60 -7.86 12.68
CA GLN A 246 -8.21 -9.21 13.11
C GLN A 246 -7.61 -9.94 11.91
N ASP A 247 -6.47 -10.59 12.10
CA ASP A 247 -5.77 -11.35 11.06
C ASP A 247 -5.60 -10.52 9.77
N CYS A 248 -5.22 -9.25 9.92
CA CYS A 248 -5.28 -8.27 8.85
C CYS A 248 -3.92 -7.68 8.46
N PHE A 249 -3.80 -7.44 7.17
CA PHE A 249 -2.94 -6.41 6.60
C PHE A 249 -3.83 -5.36 5.90
N VAL A 250 -4.54 -4.57 6.71
CA VAL A 250 -5.42 -3.41 6.38
C VAL A 250 -6.76 -3.68 5.68
N GLY A 251 -7.85 -3.22 6.29
CA GLY A 251 -9.04 -2.68 5.63
C GLY A 251 -10.36 -3.42 5.85
N GLU A 252 -11.48 -2.78 5.52
CA GLU A 252 -12.85 -3.33 5.51
C GLU A 252 -13.02 -4.34 4.35
N ALA A 253 -12.20 -5.39 4.31
CA ALA A 253 -12.23 -6.32 3.21
C ALA A 253 -12.01 -7.75 3.73
N CYS A 254 -12.82 -8.68 3.25
CA CYS A 254 -12.69 -10.10 3.56
C CYS A 254 -11.81 -10.77 2.51
N ALA A 255 -10.72 -11.41 2.92
CA ALA A 255 -9.79 -12.10 2.02
C ALA A 255 -9.33 -11.24 0.81
N ALA A 256 -9.21 -9.92 0.99
CA ALA A 256 -8.82 -9.00 -0.07
C ALA A 256 -7.37 -8.55 0.10
N PHE A 257 -6.72 -8.22 -1.02
CA PHE A 257 -5.42 -7.56 -1.05
C PHE A 257 -5.58 -6.10 -1.43
N CYS A 258 -5.48 -5.21 -0.45
CA CYS A 258 -5.55 -3.78 -0.63
C CYS A 258 -4.15 -3.18 -0.83
N GLY A 259 -3.71 -3.06 -2.08
CA GLY A 259 -2.43 -2.45 -2.43
C GLY A 259 -2.42 -0.92 -2.24
N PRO A 260 -1.30 -0.26 -2.57
CA PRO A 260 -1.11 1.17 -2.35
C PRO A 260 -2.16 2.02 -3.09
N PHE A 261 -2.49 3.18 -2.50
CA PHE A 261 -3.47 4.14 -3.03
C PHE A 261 -4.87 3.56 -3.29
N THR A 262 -5.23 2.51 -2.60
CA THR A 262 -6.60 2.00 -2.57
C THR A 262 -7.47 2.88 -1.68
N ALA A 263 -8.66 3.25 -2.18
CA ALA A 263 -9.65 4.01 -1.43
C ALA A 263 -11.02 3.33 -1.54
N SER A 264 -11.66 3.10 -0.40
CA SER A 264 -13.07 2.74 -0.30
C SER A 264 -13.84 3.89 0.34
N HIS A 265 -14.83 4.40 -0.38
CA HIS A 265 -15.67 5.47 0.10
C HIS A 265 -16.90 4.90 0.81
N HIS A 266 -17.07 5.25 2.07
CA HIS A 266 -18.17 4.82 2.94
C HIS A 266 -18.11 3.33 3.35
N LYS A 267 -18.77 3.03 4.48
CA LYS A 267 -18.79 1.71 5.12
C LYS A 267 -19.70 0.67 4.43
N SER A 268 -20.29 1.01 3.28
CA SER A 268 -21.26 0.14 2.59
C SER A 268 -20.66 -0.73 1.48
N SER A 269 -19.33 -0.69 1.30
CA SER A 269 -18.67 -1.51 0.28
C SER A 269 -18.38 -2.91 0.81
N LEU A 270 -18.56 -3.92 -0.04
CA LEU A 270 -18.18 -5.31 0.22
C LEU A 270 -17.11 -5.73 -0.79
N LEU A 271 -15.85 -5.77 -0.34
CA LEU A 271 -14.69 -6.11 -1.17
C LEU A 271 -14.16 -7.49 -0.74
N ILE A 272 -14.64 -8.54 -1.38
CA ILE A 272 -14.27 -9.93 -1.09
C ILE A 272 -13.36 -10.46 -2.18
N GLY A 273 -12.21 -11.04 -1.81
CA GLY A 273 -11.31 -11.75 -2.71
C GLY A 273 -10.76 -10.89 -3.86
N GLY A 274 -10.78 -9.57 -3.73
CA GLY A 274 -10.21 -8.66 -4.72
C GLY A 274 -8.74 -8.38 -4.46
N MET A 275 -7.92 -8.35 -5.51
CA MET A 275 -6.57 -7.79 -5.49
C MET A 275 -6.55 -6.49 -6.29
N PHE A 276 -6.12 -5.40 -5.67
CA PHE A 276 -6.16 -4.09 -6.30
C PHE A 276 -5.06 -3.15 -5.80
N SER A 277 -4.66 -2.22 -6.67
CA SER A 277 -3.78 -1.10 -6.34
C SER A 277 -4.24 0.16 -7.08
N PHE A 278 -4.00 1.35 -6.51
CA PHE A 278 -4.52 2.62 -7.03
C PHE A 278 -6.03 2.58 -7.32
N TYR A 279 -6.72 1.76 -6.58
CA TYR A 279 -8.13 1.45 -6.80
C TYR A 279 -9.04 2.42 -6.05
N ASN A 280 -10.19 2.73 -6.65
CA ASN A 280 -11.20 3.55 -6.01
C ASN A 280 -12.57 2.86 -6.06
N ALA A 281 -13.01 2.32 -4.92
CA ALA A 281 -14.33 1.75 -4.76
C ALA A 281 -15.36 2.86 -4.53
N GLY A 282 -16.34 2.98 -5.41
CA GLY A 282 -17.53 3.80 -5.18
C GLY A 282 -18.38 3.25 -4.03
N SER A 283 -19.22 4.10 -3.43
CA SER A 283 -20.15 3.71 -2.35
C SER A 283 -21.00 2.51 -2.78
N ALA A 284 -21.21 1.56 -1.87
CA ALA A 284 -21.97 0.33 -2.11
C ALA A 284 -21.41 -0.55 -3.26
N THR A 285 -20.11 -0.45 -3.56
CA THR A 285 -19.46 -1.42 -4.42
C THR A 285 -19.53 -2.81 -3.78
N ASN A 286 -19.94 -3.81 -4.57
CA ASN A 286 -20.08 -5.18 -4.11
C ASN A 286 -19.32 -6.13 -5.04
N PHE A 287 -18.33 -6.83 -4.48
CA PHE A 287 -17.70 -7.98 -5.12
C PHE A 287 -18.45 -9.23 -4.69
N SER A 288 -19.17 -9.82 -5.62
CA SER A 288 -19.97 -10.98 -5.31
C SER A 288 -19.17 -12.27 -5.46
N ASN A 289 -19.25 -13.08 -4.41
CA ASN A 289 -18.72 -14.43 -4.42
C ASN A 289 -19.81 -15.50 -4.48
N HIS A 290 -21.02 -15.19 -4.97
CA HIS A 290 -22.10 -16.18 -5.11
C HIS A 290 -21.72 -17.36 -6.02
N ALA A 291 -20.52 -17.34 -6.56
CA ALA A 291 -19.89 -18.45 -7.26
C ALA A 291 -19.62 -19.68 -6.38
N TYR A 292 -19.89 -19.66 -5.08
CA TYR A 292 -19.75 -20.86 -4.24
C TYR A 292 -20.54 -22.06 -4.77
N LYS A 293 -21.59 -21.82 -5.55
CA LYS A 293 -22.34 -22.86 -6.27
C LYS A 293 -21.61 -23.41 -7.51
N MET A 294 -20.58 -22.71 -7.99
CA MET A 294 -19.85 -23.02 -9.21
C MET A 294 -18.40 -23.46 -8.92
N GLY A 295 -17.98 -23.45 -7.66
CA GLY A 295 -16.65 -23.85 -7.24
C GLY A 295 -15.98 -22.85 -6.28
N PRO A 296 -14.78 -23.18 -5.76
CA PRO A 296 -14.14 -22.42 -4.69
C PRO A 296 -13.37 -21.17 -5.15
N VAL A 297 -13.37 -20.80 -6.42
CA VAL A 297 -12.62 -19.64 -6.94
C VAL A 297 -13.48 -18.39 -6.83
N HIS A 298 -13.13 -17.52 -5.89
CA HIS A 298 -13.90 -16.32 -5.55
C HIS A 298 -13.07 -15.04 -5.59
N TYR A 299 -12.00 -15.02 -6.36
CA TYR A 299 -11.13 -13.85 -6.39
C TYR A 299 -11.04 -13.21 -7.78
N GLY A 300 -10.63 -11.97 -7.82
CA GLY A 300 -10.39 -11.23 -9.05
C GLY A 300 -9.33 -10.17 -8.90
N LEU A 301 -8.80 -9.75 -10.03
CA LEU A 301 -7.78 -8.72 -10.13
C LEU A 301 -8.40 -7.44 -10.67
N MET A 302 -8.32 -6.38 -9.87
CA MET A 302 -8.58 -5.02 -10.31
C MET A 302 -7.22 -4.38 -10.58
N GLU A 303 -6.79 -4.38 -11.83
CA GLU A 303 -5.48 -3.85 -12.17
C GLU A 303 -5.36 -2.37 -11.85
N ARG A 304 -4.12 -1.88 -11.81
CA ARG A 304 -3.73 -0.51 -11.45
C ARG A 304 -4.73 0.54 -11.94
N GLY A 305 -5.19 1.38 -11.02
CA GLY A 305 -6.00 2.56 -11.33
C GLY A 305 -7.45 2.28 -11.70
N THR A 306 -7.93 1.04 -11.55
CA THR A 306 -9.34 0.71 -11.77
C THR A 306 -10.26 1.41 -10.79
N LYS A 307 -11.51 1.59 -11.19
CA LYS A 307 -12.55 2.21 -10.36
C LYS A 307 -13.87 1.48 -10.50
N THR A 308 -14.69 1.58 -9.47
CA THR A 308 -16.09 1.21 -9.53
C THR A 308 -16.97 2.42 -9.23
N ALA A 309 -18.04 2.59 -9.97
CA ALA A 309 -19.06 3.58 -9.68
C ALA A 309 -19.87 3.17 -8.44
N SER A 310 -20.60 4.12 -7.85
CA SER A 310 -21.50 3.82 -6.73
C SER A 310 -22.52 2.74 -7.12
N GLY A 311 -22.71 1.74 -6.25
CA GLY A 311 -23.61 0.62 -6.48
C GLY A 311 -23.12 -0.40 -7.52
N ALA A 312 -21.87 -0.31 -7.96
CA ALA A 312 -21.34 -1.31 -8.90
C ALA A 312 -21.26 -2.70 -8.23
N TYR A 313 -21.64 -3.70 -9.00
CA TYR A 313 -21.60 -5.10 -8.59
C TYR A 313 -20.71 -5.88 -9.57
N ILE A 314 -19.70 -6.56 -9.06
CA ILE A 314 -18.75 -7.32 -9.88
C ILE A 314 -18.86 -8.81 -9.49
N LEU A 315 -19.22 -9.64 -10.45
CA LEU A 315 -19.25 -11.09 -10.25
C LEU A 315 -17.84 -11.67 -10.36
N MET A 316 -17.35 -12.24 -9.28
CA MET A 316 -16.05 -12.92 -9.24
C MET A 316 -16.14 -14.37 -9.78
N PRO A 317 -15.08 -14.91 -10.39
CA PRO A 317 -13.79 -14.28 -10.68
C PRO A 317 -13.88 -13.18 -11.76
N ALA A 318 -13.07 -12.13 -11.61
CA ALA A 318 -13.01 -11.02 -12.54
C ALA A 318 -11.56 -10.55 -12.73
N ASN A 319 -11.23 -10.11 -13.94
CA ASN A 319 -9.92 -9.51 -14.26
C ASN A 319 -10.15 -8.22 -15.04
N ILE A 320 -10.05 -7.11 -14.38
CA ILE A 320 -10.33 -5.78 -14.95
C ILE A 320 -9.01 -5.11 -15.31
N GLY A 321 -8.85 -4.78 -16.58
CA GLY A 321 -7.64 -4.15 -17.12
C GLY A 321 -7.36 -2.77 -16.56
N THR A 322 -6.11 -2.34 -16.64
CA THR A 322 -5.61 -1.10 -16.04
C THR A 322 -6.47 0.12 -16.34
N PHE A 323 -6.66 0.96 -15.32
CA PHE A 323 -7.40 2.22 -15.41
C PHE A 323 -8.83 2.11 -15.98
N SER A 324 -9.45 0.94 -15.91
CA SER A 324 -10.83 0.76 -16.33
C SER A 324 -11.84 1.19 -15.26
N VAL A 325 -13.07 1.49 -15.67
CA VAL A 325 -14.14 1.92 -14.76
C VAL A 325 -15.37 1.03 -14.97
N CYS A 326 -15.89 0.48 -13.87
CA CYS A 326 -17.03 -0.43 -13.87
C CYS A 326 -18.31 0.29 -13.41
N PHE A 327 -19.40 0.12 -14.15
CA PHE A 327 -20.71 0.71 -13.87
C PHE A 327 -21.80 -0.35 -13.89
N GLY A 328 -22.68 -0.34 -12.88
CA GLY A 328 -23.83 -1.23 -12.80
C GLY A 328 -23.46 -2.65 -12.36
N LYS A 329 -24.30 -3.63 -12.69
CA LYS A 329 -24.15 -5.03 -12.27
C LYS A 329 -23.48 -5.87 -13.34
N LEU A 330 -22.18 -6.11 -13.21
CA LEU A 330 -21.41 -6.96 -14.14
C LEU A 330 -21.55 -8.43 -13.72
N MET A 331 -22.38 -9.19 -14.46
CA MET A 331 -22.83 -10.53 -14.09
C MET A 331 -22.11 -11.69 -14.80
N TYR A 332 -21.12 -11.41 -15.67
CA TYR A 332 -20.50 -12.41 -16.54
C TYR A 332 -18.98 -12.50 -16.37
N HIS A 333 -18.46 -12.62 -15.16
CA HIS A 333 -17.03 -12.87 -14.92
C HIS A 333 -16.09 -12.07 -15.84
N PRO A 334 -16.04 -10.74 -15.75
CA PRO A 334 -15.34 -9.92 -16.73
C PRO A 334 -13.84 -10.21 -16.79
N ASP A 335 -13.31 -10.39 -18.01
CA ASP A 335 -11.87 -10.36 -18.29
C ASP A 335 -11.58 -9.33 -19.39
N THR A 336 -11.03 -8.20 -18.98
CA THR A 336 -10.71 -7.07 -19.86
C THR A 336 -9.25 -6.62 -19.75
N ARG A 337 -8.35 -7.48 -19.26
CA ARG A 337 -6.91 -7.15 -19.09
C ARG A 337 -6.28 -6.64 -20.38
N ASN A 338 -6.66 -7.16 -21.51
CA ASN A 338 -6.14 -6.73 -22.81
C ASN A 338 -6.90 -5.53 -23.44
N LEU A 339 -7.83 -4.92 -22.72
CA LEU A 339 -8.57 -3.73 -23.15
C LEU A 339 -8.56 -2.69 -22.01
N PRO A 340 -7.37 -2.13 -21.67
CA PRO A 340 -7.22 -1.21 -20.56
C PRO A 340 -7.93 0.13 -20.81
N PHE A 341 -8.05 0.95 -19.78
CA PHE A 341 -8.71 2.25 -19.83
C PHE A 341 -10.15 2.22 -20.34
N SER A 342 -10.82 1.08 -20.21
CA SER A 342 -12.17 0.88 -20.71
C SER A 342 -13.24 1.27 -19.71
N TYR A 343 -14.43 1.61 -20.22
CA TYR A 343 -15.65 1.61 -19.42
C TYR A 343 -16.38 0.29 -19.64
N LEU A 344 -16.70 -0.39 -18.55
CA LEU A 344 -17.55 -1.58 -18.50
C LEU A 344 -18.90 -1.13 -17.95
N ILE A 345 -19.95 -1.25 -18.76
CA ILE A 345 -21.27 -0.69 -18.43
C ILE A 345 -22.34 -1.79 -18.57
N ALA A 346 -22.96 -2.17 -17.47
CA ALA A 346 -24.13 -3.01 -17.48
C ALA A 346 -25.39 -2.15 -17.62
N TYR A 347 -26.18 -2.38 -18.68
CA TYR A 347 -27.43 -1.68 -18.94
C TYR A 347 -28.44 -2.60 -19.62
N ASN A 348 -29.63 -2.74 -19.05
CA ASN A 348 -30.72 -3.58 -19.58
C ASN A 348 -30.24 -4.99 -19.99
N ASP A 349 -29.65 -5.73 -19.07
CA ASP A 349 -29.13 -7.10 -19.26
C ASP A 349 -28.01 -7.23 -20.32
N THR A 350 -27.53 -6.13 -20.85
CA THR A 350 -26.43 -6.11 -21.82
C THR A 350 -25.20 -5.49 -21.18
N MET A 351 -24.06 -6.15 -21.38
CA MET A 351 -22.76 -5.63 -20.95
C MET A 351 -22.07 -4.95 -22.13
N TYR A 352 -21.91 -3.64 -22.01
CA TYR A 352 -21.20 -2.82 -22.99
C TYR A 352 -19.75 -2.60 -22.57
N LEU A 353 -18.85 -2.68 -23.55
CA LEU A 353 -17.45 -2.29 -23.39
C LEU A 353 -17.15 -1.08 -24.27
N VAL A 354 -16.55 -0.06 -23.69
CA VAL A 354 -16.13 1.17 -24.37
C VAL A 354 -14.62 1.31 -24.27
N PRO A 355 -13.86 0.70 -25.20
CA PRO A 355 -12.40 0.62 -25.12
C PRO A 355 -11.73 2.00 -25.10
N GLY A 356 -10.72 2.17 -24.23
CA GLY A 356 -9.91 3.38 -24.14
C GLY A 356 -10.65 4.63 -23.66
N ARG A 357 -11.94 4.53 -23.27
CA ARG A 357 -12.76 5.69 -22.92
C ARG A 357 -12.19 6.49 -21.75
N ASN A 358 -11.63 5.82 -20.75
CA ASN A 358 -11.09 6.51 -19.59
C ASN A 358 -9.84 7.35 -19.90
N LEU A 359 -9.11 7.04 -20.98
CA LEU A 359 -7.96 7.85 -21.44
C LEU A 359 -8.32 9.33 -21.62
N THR A 360 -9.57 9.62 -21.96
CA THR A 360 -10.05 10.96 -22.34
C THR A 360 -10.92 11.60 -21.28
N THR A 361 -10.82 11.17 -20.01
CA THR A 361 -11.63 11.72 -18.92
C THR A 361 -10.86 12.68 -18.01
N VAL A 362 -11.56 13.67 -17.50
CA VAL A 362 -11.06 14.55 -16.42
C VAL A 362 -10.70 13.73 -15.18
N GLY A 363 -11.46 12.64 -14.92
CA GLY A 363 -11.22 11.74 -13.81
C GLY A 363 -9.83 11.14 -13.83
N LEU A 364 -9.40 10.55 -14.95
CA LEU A 364 -8.04 10.02 -15.11
C LEU A 364 -6.98 11.12 -15.02
N TYR A 365 -7.20 12.24 -15.76
CA TYR A 365 -6.28 13.37 -15.75
C TYR A 365 -6.00 13.89 -14.35
N ARG A 366 -7.03 13.98 -13.51
CA ARG A 366 -6.91 14.36 -12.10
C ARG A 366 -6.15 13.34 -11.27
N ASP A 367 -6.47 12.06 -11.42
CA ASP A 367 -5.91 11.00 -10.57
C ASP A 367 -4.41 10.79 -10.78
N ILE A 368 -3.93 10.76 -12.02
CA ILE A 368 -2.50 10.59 -12.33
C ILE A 368 -1.64 11.74 -11.76
N ARG A 369 -2.23 12.90 -11.49
CA ARG A 369 -1.57 14.05 -10.86
C ARG A 369 -1.72 14.08 -9.35
N LYS A 370 -2.81 13.52 -8.85
CA LYS A 370 -3.18 13.54 -7.44
C LYS A 370 -2.34 12.55 -6.63
N TRP A 371 -2.10 11.35 -7.15
CA TRP A 371 -1.42 10.30 -6.40
C TRP A 371 0.01 10.67 -5.99
N PRO A 372 0.89 11.18 -6.86
CA PRO A 372 2.22 11.61 -6.44
C PRO A 372 2.21 12.69 -5.35
N LYS A 373 1.21 13.60 -5.41
CA LYS A 373 1.05 14.68 -4.42
C LYS A 373 0.55 14.20 -3.05
N ARG A 374 -0.12 13.05 -3.03
CA ARG A 374 -0.66 12.44 -1.81
C ARG A 374 0.28 11.41 -1.18
N ASP A 375 1.39 11.14 -1.80
CA ASP A 375 2.38 10.24 -1.23
C ASP A 375 3.09 10.92 -0.05
N MET A 376 2.64 10.60 1.16
CA MET A 376 3.19 11.11 2.40
C MET A 376 4.42 10.33 2.89
N ARG A 377 4.80 9.23 2.21
CA ARG A 377 5.96 8.41 2.57
C ARG A 377 7.31 9.05 2.21
N ALA A 378 7.32 10.33 1.81
CA ALA A 378 8.50 11.03 1.28
C ALA A 378 9.64 11.19 2.30
N HIS A 379 9.38 11.06 3.60
CA HIS A 379 10.29 11.49 4.66
C HIS A 379 10.73 10.38 5.62
N GLY A 380 10.34 9.13 5.42
CA GLY A 380 10.68 8.02 6.31
C GLY A 380 10.89 6.70 5.59
N GLY A 381 11.44 5.71 6.25
CA GLY A 381 11.82 4.40 5.72
C GLY A 381 10.73 3.71 4.90
N ARG A 382 10.72 4.00 3.61
CA ARG A 382 9.73 3.45 2.69
C ARG A 382 9.91 1.96 2.55
N LYS A 383 8.97 1.18 3.01
CA LYS A 383 8.98 -0.27 2.79
C LYS A 383 8.43 -0.60 1.42
N SER A 384 7.25 -0.10 1.06
CA SER A 384 6.63 -0.37 -0.24
C SER A 384 7.15 0.56 -1.34
N ILE A 385 7.40 -0.02 -2.50
CA ILE A 385 7.79 0.69 -3.72
C ILE A 385 6.52 1.11 -4.44
N VAL A 386 6.46 2.36 -4.93
CA VAL A 386 5.35 2.84 -5.73
C VAL A 386 5.86 3.62 -6.93
N ASN A 387 5.63 3.08 -8.12
CA ASN A 387 5.84 3.76 -9.38
C ASN A 387 4.51 4.39 -9.83
N PHE A 388 4.54 5.70 -10.12
CA PHE A 388 3.36 6.47 -10.53
C PHE A 388 3.16 6.58 -12.04
N ASP A 389 3.99 5.95 -12.85
CA ASP A 389 3.85 5.98 -14.30
C ASP A 389 2.55 5.33 -14.74
N TRP A 390 1.62 6.14 -15.21
CA TRP A 390 0.32 5.68 -15.70
C TRP A 390 0.41 5.06 -17.10
N LEU A 391 1.32 5.58 -17.94
CA LEU A 391 1.79 4.95 -19.16
C LEU A 391 3.19 4.36 -18.86
N SER A 392 3.26 3.06 -18.81
CA SER A 392 4.44 2.25 -18.51
C SER A 392 4.52 1.08 -19.48
N PRO A 393 5.63 0.36 -19.59
CA PRO A 393 5.67 -0.84 -20.42
C PRO A 393 4.55 -1.84 -20.12
N PHE A 394 4.11 -1.92 -18.87
CA PHE A 394 2.97 -2.75 -18.46
C PHE A 394 1.68 -2.29 -19.11
N SER A 395 1.20 -1.08 -18.81
CA SER A 395 -0.08 -0.56 -19.34
C SER A 395 -0.06 -0.32 -20.83
N VAL A 396 1.08 0.09 -21.40
CA VAL A 396 1.24 0.32 -22.85
C VAL A 396 1.30 -1.01 -23.61
N GLY A 397 1.87 -2.06 -23.00
CA GLY A 397 1.80 -3.43 -23.54
C GLY A 397 0.35 -3.92 -23.68
N GLU A 398 -0.51 -3.64 -22.70
CA GLU A 398 -1.93 -3.93 -22.77
C GLU A 398 -2.63 -3.09 -23.85
N ILE A 399 -2.31 -1.79 -23.97
CA ILE A 399 -2.82 -0.91 -25.04
C ILE A 399 -2.48 -1.47 -26.42
N LEU A 400 -1.25 -1.94 -26.64
CA LEU A 400 -0.84 -2.56 -27.90
C LEU A 400 -1.66 -3.82 -28.23
N ARG A 401 -1.85 -4.69 -27.23
CA ARG A 401 -2.71 -5.88 -27.39
C ARG A 401 -4.15 -5.48 -27.68
N GLY A 402 -4.68 -4.51 -26.94
CA GLY A 402 -6.02 -3.99 -27.09
C GLY A 402 -6.28 -3.39 -28.48
N LYS A 403 -5.34 -2.58 -28.97
CA LYS A 403 -5.43 -2.01 -30.32
C LYS A 403 -5.54 -3.12 -31.38
N ARG A 404 -4.68 -4.13 -31.32
CA ARG A 404 -4.70 -5.28 -32.23
C ARG A 404 -6.03 -6.04 -32.17
N ILE A 405 -6.57 -6.26 -30.96
CA ILE A 405 -7.88 -6.91 -30.78
C ILE A 405 -8.98 -6.11 -31.49
N LEU A 406 -9.04 -4.79 -31.29
CA LEU A 406 -10.05 -3.94 -31.90
C LEU A 406 -9.92 -3.90 -33.43
N GLU A 407 -8.70 -3.85 -33.96
CA GLU A 407 -8.41 -3.92 -35.38
C GLU A 407 -8.84 -5.27 -35.97
N SER A 408 -8.50 -6.38 -35.32
CA SER A 408 -8.93 -7.74 -35.77
C SER A 408 -10.44 -7.92 -35.73
N LEU A 409 -11.14 -7.37 -34.71
CA LEU A 409 -12.60 -7.40 -34.68
C LEU A 409 -13.21 -6.65 -35.86
N ARG A 410 -12.64 -5.50 -36.24
CA ARG A 410 -13.07 -4.71 -37.37
C ARG A 410 -12.81 -5.42 -38.70
N GLU A 411 -11.64 -6.01 -38.88
CA GLU A 411 -11.27 -6.78 -40.06
C GLU A 411 -12.17 -8.01 -40.25
N ALA A 412 -12.46 -8.73 -39.18
CA ALA A 412 -13.27 -9.95 -39.24
C ALA A 412 -14.75 -9.70 -39.55
N SER A 413 -15.30 -8.57 -39.06
CA SER A 413 -16.75 -8.27 -39.15
C SER A 413 -17.10 -7.17 -40.16
N GLY A 414 -16.10 -6.43 -40.67
CA GLY A 414 -16.27 -5.28 -41.54
C GLY A 414 -16.65 -3.98 -40.81
N ASP A 415 -16.72 -2.89 -41.57
CA ASP A 415 -17.03 -1.54 -41.04
C ASP A 415 -18.54 -1.21 -41.01
N ASP A 416 -19.37 -1.99 -41.67
CA ASP A 416 -20.82 -1.74 -41.85
C ASP A 416 -21.69 -2.28 -40.70
N VAL A 417 -21.08 -2.93 -39.72
CA VAL A 417 -21.80 -3.44 -38.55
C VAL A 417 -22.03 -2.34 -37.51
N SER A 418 -23.13 -2.42 -36.78
CA SER A 418 -23.46 -1.47 -35.71
C SER A 418 -22.74 -1.80 -34.40
N THR A 419 -22.40 -3.06 -34.19
CA THR A 419 -21.80 -3.61 -32.97
C THR A 419 -20.84 -4.74 -33.28
N TYR A 420 -19.85 -4.91 -32.38
CA TYR A 420 -18.91 -6.05 -32.34
C TYR A 420 -19.05 -6.75 -30.99
N ASN A 421 -18.77 -8.04 -30.95
CA ASN A 421 -18.78 -8.82 -29.74
C ASN A 421 -17.33 -9.16 -29.31
N TYR A 422 -17.04 -8.99 -28.05
CA TYR A 422 -15.78 -9.39 -27.42
C TYR A 422 -16.11 -10.15 -26.13
N HIS A 423 -15.97 -11.46 -26.14
CA HIS A 423 -16.56 -12.34 -25.13
C HIS A 423 -18.07 -12.04 -24.97
N GLU A 424 -18.52 -11.80 -23.75
CA GLU A 424 -19.91 -11.45 -23.43
C GLU A 424 -20.21 -9.94 -23.56
N TYR A 425 -19.24 -9.15 -24.05
CA TYR A 425 -19.39 -7.69 -24.18
C TYR A 425 -19.78 -7.28 -25.58
N VAL A 426 -20.65 -6.28 -25.63
CA VAL A 426 -21.02 -5.59 -26.87
C VAL A 426 -20.21 -4.29 -26.98
N ILE A 427 -19.51 -4.14 -28.10
CA ILE A 427 -18.75 -2.91 -28.43
C ILE A 427 -19.48 -2.23 -29.57
N LYS A 428 -20.04 -1.02 -29.37
CA LYS A 428 -20.64 -0.24 -30.46
C LYS A 428 -19.55 0.15 -31.47
N ALA A 429 -19.90 0.14 -32.77
CA ALA A 429 -18.95 0.45 -33.86
C ALA A 429 -18.25 1.83 -33.66
N SER A 430 -19.01 2.83 -33.20
CA SER A 430 -18.42 4.14 -32.86
C SER A 430 -17.44 4.07 -31.68
N ALA A 431 -17.67 3.19 -30.70
CA ALA A 431 -16.79 3.00 -29.56
C ALA A 431 -15.51 2.27 -29.97
N LEU A 432 -15.61 1.26 -30.83
CA LEU A 432 -14.46 0.55 -31.37
C LEU A 432 -13.52 1.49 -32.13
N ARG A 433 -14.05 2.28 -33.09
CA ARG A 433 -13.25 3.25 -33.85
C ARG A 433 -12.57 4.29 -32.95
N LYS A 434 -13.29 4.80 -31.94
CA LYS A 434 -12.71 5.71 -30.95
C LYS A 434 -11.65 5.04 -30.09
N GLY A 435 -11.88 3.79 -29.69
CA GLY A 435 -10.92 3.01 -28.89
C GLY A 435 -9.58 2.86 -29.61
N ILE A 436 -9.59 2.47 -30.90
CA ILE A 436 -8.37 2.41 -31.73
C ILE A 436 -7.66 3.76 -31.75
N LYS A 437 -8.39 4.87 -31.99
CA LYS A 437 -7.83 6.22 -32.00
C LYS A 437 -7.23 6.61 -30.65
N TYR A 438 -7.89 6.33 -29.55
CA TYR A 438 -7.44 6.70 -28.21
C TYR A 438 -6.20 5.90 -27.79
N TYR A 439 -6.16 4.62 -28.14
CA TYR A 439 -4.97 3.81 -27.93
C TYR A 439 -3.79 4.34 -28.75
N ASP A 440 -4.00 4.71 -30.03
CA ASP A 440 -2.95 5.29 -30.85
C ASP A 440 -2.39 6.62 -30.26
N ILE A 441 -3.27 7.49 -29.77
CA ILE A 441 -2.86 8.72 -29.06
C ILE A 441 -2.01 8.38 -27.84
N ALA A 442 -2.40 7.42 -27.02
CA ALA A 442 -1.65 7.02 -25.83
C ALA A 442 -0.26 6.45 -26.17
N LEU A 443 -0.17 5.63 -27.22
CA LEU A 443 1.10 5.07 -27.71
C LEU A 443 2.07 6.19 -28.12
N ARG A 444 1.63 7.17 -28.90
CA ARG A 444 2.46 8.30 -29.33
C ARG A 444 2.88 9.20 -28.17
N ILE A 445 1.97 9.45 -27.21
CA ILE A 445 2.30 10.18 -25.98
C ILE A 445 3.38 9.43 -25.19
N TYR A 446 3.26 8.12 -25.05
CA TYR A 446 4.24 7.33 -24.32
C TYR A 446 5.63 7.36 -24.98
N MET A 447 5.70 7.05 -26.30
CA MET A 447 6.95 7.02 -27.04
C MET A 447 7.69 8.36 -26.96
N GLY A 448 7.02 9.47 -27.25
CA GLY A 448 7.65 10.77 -27.19
C GLY A 448 8.04 11.22 -25.79
N ALA A 449 7.25 10.86 -24.77
CA ALA A 449 7.60 11.17 -23.37
C ALA A 449 8.84 10.41 -22.88
N VAL A 450 9.08 9.22 -23.38
CA VAL A 450 10.29 8.44 -23.03
C VAL A 450 11.47 8.90 -23.87
N LEU A 451 11.28 9.09 -25.18
CA LEU A 451 12.35 9.51 -26.10
C LEU A 451 13.01 10.83 -25.70
N LYS A 452 12.26 11.81 -25.18
CA LYS A 452 12.83 13.11 -24.75
C LYS A 452 13.91 13.00 -23.67
N ARG A 453 13.95 11.88 -22.93
CA ARG A 453 14.96 11.61 -21.89
C ARG A 453 16.20 10.88 -22.42
N HIS A 454 16.13 10.36 -23.64
CA HIS A 454 17.17 9.56 -24.27
C HIS A 454 17.53 10.16 -25.63
N ILE A 455 18.73 10.69 -25.73
CA ILE A 455 19.26 11.24 -26.99
C ILE A 455 19.81 10.08 -27.80
N LEU A 456 18.98 9.40 -28.62
CA LEU A 456 19.35 8.37 -29.60
C LEU A 456 20.31 7.26 -29.13
N GLU A 457 20.54 7.14 -27.83
CA GLU A 457 21.38 6.08 -27.29
C GLU A 457 20.63 4.74 -27.39
N LYS A 458 21.30 3.77 -28.03
CA LYS A 458 20.78 2.40 -27.97
C LYS A 458 20.75 1.91 -26.53
N PRO A 459 19.74 1.11 -26.16
CA PRO A 459 19.71 0.48 -24.83
C PRO A 459 20.98 -0.31 -24.57
N ARG A 460 21.50 -0.24 -23.35
CA ARG A 460 22.72 -0.96 -22.93
C ARG A 460 22.49 -2.46 -22.82
N SER A 461 21.24 -2.86 -22.64
CA SER A 461 20.81 -4.23 -22.42
C SER A 461 19.43 -4.43 -23.04
N GLU A 462 19.11 -5.66 -23.41
CA GLU A 462 17.76 -6.04 -23.82
C GLU A 462 16.84 -6.41 -22.64
N THR A 463 17.33 -6.33 -21.42
CA THR A 463 16.50 -6.55 -20.23
C THR A 463 15.33 -5.57 -20.25
N GLY A 464 14.13 -6.09 -20.15
CA GLY A 464 12.90 -5.29 -20.20
C GLY A 464 12.15 -5.36 -21.54
N THR A 465 12.72 -5.89 -22.62
CA THR A 465 12.05 -5.94 -23.94
C THR A 465 10.84 -6.88 -24.00
N GLY A 466 10.68 -7.81 -23.06
CA GLY A 466 9.56 -8.75 -22.98
C GLY A 466 8.29 -8.20 -22.31
N ASN A 467 7.52 -9.10 -21.71
CA ASN A 467 6.33 -8.74 -20.94
C ASN A 467 6.71 -8.06 -19.61
N TRP A 468 5.75 -7.32 -19.07
CA TRP A 468 5.89 -6.62 -17.80
C TRP A 468 4.76 -6.99 -16.85
N ASN A 469 5.05 -6.87 -15.56
CA ASN A 469 4.11 -7.09 -14.47
C ASN A 469 4.04 -5.86 -13.55
N ASP A 470 2.96 -5.76 -12.78
CA ASP A 470 2.78 -4.82 -11.68
C ASP A 470 2.62 -5.62 -10.38
N LEU A 471 3.63 -5.60 -9.54
CA LEU A 471 3.57 -6.15 -8.19
C LEU A 471 3.12 -5.05 -7.21
N SER A 472 1.85 -4.73 -7.25
CA SER A 472 1.22 -3.76 -6.33
C SER A 472 1.98 -2.43 -6.22
N GLY A 473 2.36 -1.87 -7.37
CA GLY A 473 3.08 -0.60 -7.46
C GLY A 473 4.51 -0.72 -8.01
N LEU A 474 5.17 -1.86 -7.86
CA LEU A 474 6.45 -2.14 -8.50
C LEU A 474 6.23 -2.65 -9.93
N LEU A 475 6.65 -1.85 -10.91
CA LEU A 475 6.65 -2.23 -12.32
C LEU A 475 7.96 -2.93 -12.67
N LEU A 476 7.87 -4.13 -13.22
CA LEU A 476 9.06 -4.93 -13.52
C LEU A 476 8.90 -5.80 -14.77
N PRO A 477 10.01 -6.07 -15.52
CA PRO A 477 10.02 -7.06 -16.58
C PRO A 477 9.74 -8.48 -16.01
N GLU A 478 8.98 -9.27 -16.73
CA GLU A 478 8.73 -10.68 -16.38
C GLU A 478 10.04 -11.49 -16.26
N SER A 479 11.06 -11.17 -17.06
CA SER A 479 12.38 -11.78 -16.98
C SER A 479 13.09 -11.53 -15.65
N GLU A 480 12.95 -10.33 -15.06
CA GLU A 480 13.54 -10.01 -13.76
C GLU A 480 12.76 -10.67 -12.60
N GLU A 481 11.45 -10.78 -12.76
CA GLU A 481 10.62 -11.53 -11.81
C GLU A 481 10.99 -13.02 -11.80
N GLN A 482 11.19 -13.61 -12.98
CA GLN A 482 11.62 -15.00 -13.08
C GLN A 482 13.02 -15.22 -12.49
N ARG A 483 13.95 -14.29 -12.73
CA ARG A 483 15.29 -14.33 -12.12
C ARG A 483 15.22 -14.29 -10.59
N LEU A 484 14.38 -13.43 -10.03
CA LEU A 484 14.14 -13.36 -8.59
C LEU A 484 13.61 -14.70 -8.04
N ILE A 485 12.67 -15.33 -8.76
CA ILE A 485 12.15 -16.66 -8.40
C ILE A 485 13.27 -17.69 -8.34
N ASP A 486 14.11 -17.73 -9.38
CA ASP A 486 15.22 -18.68 -9.49
C ASP A 486 16.27 -18.44 -8.38
N ASP A 487 16.61 -17.19 -8.10
CA ASP A 487 17.57 -16.78 -7.07
C ASP A 487 17.10 -17.20 -5.65
N ILE A 488 15.79 -17.07 -5.37
CA ILE A 488 15.20 -17.51 -4.09
C ILE A 488 15.20 -19.06 -4.00
N ILE A 489 14.80 -19.74 -5.06
CA ILE A 489 14.73 -21.22 -5.05
C ILE A 489 16.13 -21.84 -4.91
N ASN A 490 17.12 -21.28 -5.59
CA ASN A 490 18.51 -21.77 -5.56
C ASN A 490 19.28 -21.32 -4.31
N GLY A 491 18.70 -20.45 -3.47
CA GLY A 491 19.34 -19.95 -2.26
C GLY A 491 20.42 -18.89 -2.50
N THR A 492 20.46 -18.27 -3.68
CA THR A 492 21.31 -17.09 -3.96
C THR A 492 20.80 -15.90 -3.14
N ILE A 493 19.48 -15.79 -3.00
CA ILE A 493 18.82 -14.90 -2.04
C ILE A 493 18.36 -15.79 -0.87
N ASP A 494 18.96 -15.57 0.28
CA ASP A 494 18.82 -16.41 1.49
C ASP A 494 18.19 -15.69 2.68
N THR A 495 17.71 -14.44 2.49
CA THR A 495 17.03 -13.63 3.51
C THR A 495 15.82 -12.91 2.94
N THR A 496 14.83 -12.60 3.78
CA THR A 496 13.70 -11.75 3.44
C THR A 496 14.16 -10.34 3.05
N HIS A 497 15.21 -9.84 3.70
CA HIS A 497 15.83 -8.55 3.37
C HIS A 497 16.46 -8.59 1.96
N GLY A 498 17.13 -9.66 1.57
CA GLY A 498 17.66 -9.84 0.22
C GLY A 498 16.59 -9.80 -0.88
N VAL A 499 15.40 -10.33 -0.58
CA VAL A 499 14.25 -10.20 -1.49
C VAL A 499 13.85 -8.73 -1.65
N ASP A 500 13.76 -7.97 -0.55
CA ASP A 500 13.42 -6.54 -0.59
C ASP A 500 14.49 -5.70 -1.30
N GLU A 501 15.76 -5.99 -1.07
CA GLU A 501 16.87 -5.34 -1.79
C GLU A 501 16.78 -5.59 -3.30
N ARG A 502 16.42 -6.81 -3.71
CA ARG A 502 16.23 -7.13 -5.12
C ARG A 502 15.07 -6.36 -5.75
N PHE A 503 13.94 -6.20 -5.04
CA PHE A 503 12.86 -5.32 -5.50
C PHE A 503 13.34 -3.87 -5.67
N ARG A 504 14.15 -3.35 -4.76
CA ARG A 504 14.71 -2.00 -4.84
C ARG A 504 15.67 -1.84 -6.01
N GLU A 505 16.52 -2.84 -6.25
CA GLU A 505 17.43 -2.88 -7.40
C GLU A 505 16.66 -2.87 -8.72
N ILE A 506 15.64 -3.72 -8.85
CA ILE A 506 14.77 -3.75 -10.04
C ILE A 506 14.12 -2.38 -10.26
N ASN A 507 13.60 -1.76 -9.20
CA ASN A 507 13.02 -0.42 -9.30
C ASN A 507 14.05 0.66 -9.67
N ALA A 508 15.25 0.59 -9.16
CA ALA A 508 16.34 1.52 -9.51
C ALA A 508 16.72 1.42 -10.99
N ASN A 509 16.66 0.20 -11.55
CA ASN A 509 16.93 -0.06 -12.96
C ASN A 509 15.71 0.15 -13.88
N TYR A 510 14.54 0.49 -13.34
CA TYR A 510 13.32 0.73 -14.10
C TYR A 510 13.51 1.68 -15.30
N PRO A 511 14.23 2.82 -15.21
CA PRO A 511 14.42 3.71 -16.34
C PRO A 511 15.13 3.04 -17.54
N GLU A 512 16.14 2.22 -17.27
CA GLU A 512 16.89 1.50 -18.32
C GLU A 512 16.06 0.39 -18.95
N TYR A 513 15.36 -0.42 -18.13
CA TYR A 513 14.47 -1.46 -18.62
C TYR A 513 13.32 -0.87 -19.45
N ARG A 514 12.74 0.24 -18.96
CA ARG A 514 11.71 0.98 -19.69
C ARG A 514 12.23 1.51 -21.02
N TRP A 515 13.48 2.01 -21.07
CA TRP A 515 14.08 2.48 -22.30
C TRP A 515 14.27 1.35 -23.31
N ALA A 516 14.81 0.21 -22.90
CA ALA A 516 14.99 -0.96 -23.75
C ALA A 516 13.65 -1.40 -24.39
N TRP A 517 12.60 -1.48 -23.57
CA TRP A 517 11.27 -1.83 -24.04
C TRP A 517 10.71 -0.81 -25.03
N THR A 518 10.84 0.47 -24.71
CA THR A 518 10.29 1.56 -25.53
C THR A 518 11.04 1.69 -26.86
N TYR A 519 12.36 1.54 -26.84
CA TYR A 519 13.18 1.54 -28.05
C TYR A 519 12.72 0.46 -29.02
N ARG A 520 12.56 -0.77 -28.56
CA ARG A 520 12.05 -1.89 -29.36
C ARG A 520 10.63 -1.61 -29.87
N MET A 521 9.76 -1.11 -29.01
CA MET A 521 8.41 -0.72 -29.39
C MET A 521 8.39 0.34 -30.49
N MET A 522 9.25 1.36 -30.44
CA MET A 522 9.34 2.38 -31.47
C MET A 522 9.77 1.79 -32.81
N LEU A 523 10.77 0.90 -32.82
CA LEU A 523 11.18 0.21 -34.04
C LEU A 523 10.01 -0.57 -34.65
N ASP A 524 9.32 -1.36 -33.85
CA ASP A 524 8.19 -2.18 -34.32
C ASP A 524 7.00 -1.31 -34.79
N TYR A 525 6.68 -0.22 -34.06
CA TYR A 525 5.57 0.67 -34.36
C TYR A 525 5.76 1.46 -35.66
N TYR A 526 6.97 1.94 -35.93
CA TYR A 526 7.31 2.73 -37.10
C TYR A 526 7.90 1.89 -38.25
N GLY A 527 8.12 0.59 -38.05
CA GLY A 527 8.72 -0.31 -39.04
C GLY A 527 10.19 0.01 -39.32
N LEU A 528 10.97 0.35 -38.29
CA LEU A 528 12.37 0.77 -38.39
C LEU A 528 13.30 -0.37 -37.94
N GLU A 529 14.50 -0.42 -38.55
CA GLU A 529 15.59 -1.29 -38.09
C GLU A 529 16.44 -0.60 -36.98
N THR A 530 16.61 0.70 -37.11
CA THR A 530 17.34 1.55 -36.17
C THR A 530 16.67 2.91 -36.08
N LEU A 531 16.87 3.63 -34.97
CA LEU A 531 16.34 4.97 -34.78
C LEU A 531 17.35 6.02 -35.27
N THR A 532 16.95 6.85 -36.23
CA THR A 532 17.72 7.99 -36.73
C THR A 532 17.26 9.31 -36.11
N GLU A 533 18.01 10.42 -36.32
CA GLU A 533 17.57 11.76 -35.89
C GLU A 533 16.25 12.19 -36.57
N GLU A 534 16.07 11.83 -37.83
CA GLU A 534 14.85 12.14 -38.58
C GLU A 534 13.64 11.37 -37.97
N ASP A 535 13.84 10.11 -37.65
CA ASP A 535 12.80 9.30 -36.97
C ASP A 535 12.47 9.87 -35.58
N ALA A 536 13.50 10.25 -34.83
CA ALA A 536 13.31 10.86 -33.50
C ALA A 536 12.53 12.18 -33.61
N GLU A 537 12.81 13.01 -34.60
CA GLU A 537 12.07 14.25 -34.82
C GLU A 537 10.62 13.98 -35.22
N LYS A 538 10.35 12.98 -36.04
CA LYS A 538 9.01 12.55 -36.38
C LYS A 538 8.25 12.07 -35.14
N ILE A 539 8.88 11.29 -34.27
CA ILE A 539 8.27 10.83 -33.02
C ILE A 539 7.95 12.00 -32.10
N ARG A 540 8.80 13.02 -32.00
CA ARG A 540 8.54 14.25 -31.24
C ARG A 540 7.34 15.03 -31.81
N GLN A 541 7.23 15.16 -33.11
CA GLN A 541 6.08 15.81 -33.76
C GLN A 541 4.78 15.04 -33.55
N ASP A 542 4.84 13.71 -33.66
CA ASP A 542 3.72 12.84 -33.35
C ASP A 542 3.27 12.96 -31.89
N TYR A 543 4.20 13.07 -30.94
CA TYR A 543 3.93 13.32 -29.54
C TYR A 543 3.18 14.64 -29.33
N VAL A 544 3.67 15.74 -29.91
CA VAL A 544 3.04 17.06 -29.81
C VAL A 544 1.61 17.02 -30.32
N THR A 545 1.40 16.38 -31.47
CA THR A 545 0.10 16.22 -32.11
C THR A 545 -0.85 15.38 -31.24
N ALA A 546 -0.36 14.23 -30.75
CA ALA A 546 -1.14 13.34 -29.91
C ALA A 546 -1.50 13.99 -28.56
N ARG A 547 -0.59 14.74 -27.98
CA ARG A 547 -0.81 15.44 -26.72
C ARG A 547 -1.86 16.54 -26.85
N ARG A 548 -1.83 17.32 -27.92
CA ARG A 548 -2.87 18.30 -28.21
C ARG A 548 -4.24 17.64 -28.42
N ALA A 549 -4.28 16.53 -29.16
CA ALA A 549 -5.50 15.77 -29.38
C ALA A 549 -6.06 15.20 -28.07
N TRP A 550 -5.20 14.67 -27.19
CA TRP A 550 -5.58 14.18 -25.86
C TRP A 550 -6.19 15.30 -25.00
N ILE A 551 -5.54 16.45 -24.92
CA ILE A 551 -6.04 17.59 -24.14
C ILE A 551 -7.38 18.10 -24.69
N ALA A 552 -7.55 18.14 -26.01
CA ALA A 552 -8.82 18.51 -26.62
C ALA A 552 -9.98 17.58 -26.19
N GLU A 553 -9.73 16.27 -26.09
CA GLU A 553 -10.74 15.32 -25.60
C GLU A 553 -11.00 15.50 -24.08
N ILE A 554 -9.98 15.79 -23.27
CA ILE A 554 -10.14 16.11 -21.82
C ILE A 554 -11.00 17.39 -21.66
N LYS A 555 -10.74 18.46 -22.42
CA LYS A 555 -11.53 19.68 -22.40
C LYS A 555 -13.00 19.43 -22.75
N LYS A 556 -13.24 18.57 -23.73
CA LYS A 556 -14.59 18.17 -24.14
C LYS A 556 -15.33 17.40 -23.06
N ASP A 557 -14.61 16.52 -22.31
CA ASP A 557 -15.17 15.79 -21.17
C ASP A 557 -15.44 16.76 -20.00
N ALA A 558 -14.49 17.65 -19.70
CA ALA A 558 -14.62 18.68 -18.67
C ALA A 558 -15.84 19.57 -18.88
N ARG A 559 -16.08 20.04 -20.10
CA ARG A 559 -17.26 20.88 -20.40
C ARG A 559 -18.58 20.22 -19.97
N LYS A 560 -18.68 18.89 -20.12
CA LYS A 560 -19.87 18.14 -19.71
C LYS A 560 -19.98 18.04 -18.19
N GLU A 561 -18.88 17.75 -17.50
CA GLU A 561 -18.87 17.62 -16.05
C GLU A 561 -19.15 18.96 -15.36
N PHE A 562 -18.54 20.05 -15.84
CA PHE A 562 -18.75 21.38 -15.29
C PHE A 562 -20.19 21.86 -15.51
N ALA A 563 -20.78 21.58 -16.68
CA ALA A 563 -22.18 21.93 -16.97
C ALA A 563 -23.17 21.16 -16.07
N LEU A 564 -22.85 19.90 -15.69
CA LEU A 564 -23.69 19.13 -14.78
C LEU A 564 -23.59 19.61 -13.32
N GLY A 565 -22.45 20.19 -12.95
CA GLY A 565 -22.18 20.67 -11.59
C GLY A 565 -22.62 22.11 -11.33
N ASP A 566 -23.24 22.79 -12.32
CA ASP A 566 -23.59 24.22 -12.26
C ASP A 566 -22.39 25.09 -11.80
N ILE A 567 -21.20 24.77 -12.36
CA ILE A 567 -19.96 25.45 -12.03
C ILE A 567 -19.76 26.65 -12.94
N GLU A 568 -19.36 27.79 -12.35
CA GLU A 568 -19.13 29.04 -13.03
C GLU A 568 -18.22 28.91 -14.27
N ASP A 569 -18.56 29.60 -15.35
CA ASP A 569 -17.79 29.60 -16.60
C ASP A 569 -16.32 30.01 -16.39
N GLU A 570 -16.05 30.91 -15.44
CA GLU A 570 -14.69 31.33 -15.10
C GLU A 570 -13.84 30.18 -14.58
N VAL A 571 -14.39 29.30 -13.73
CA VAL A 571 -13.66 28.11 -13.19
C VAL A 571 -13.35 27.14 -14.32
N PHE A 572 -14.29 26.94 -15.23
CA PHE A 572 -14.06 26.11 -16.42
C PHE A 572 -12.98 26.71 -17.34
N GLN A 573 -13.00 28.04 -17.57
CA GLN A 573 -12.00 28.72 -18.39
C GLN A 573 -10.60 28.61 -17.74
N ASN A 574 -10.49 28.87 -16.45
CA ASN A 574 -9.23 28.71 -15.70
C ASN A 574 -8.65 27.31 -15.81
N PHE A 575 -9.50 26.27 -15.76
CA PHE A 575 -9.09 24.89 -15.97
C PHE A 575 -8.56 24.66 -17.39
N ASN A 576 -9.23 25.18 -18.41
CA ASN A 576 -8.79 25.09 -19.80
C ASN A 576 -7.44 25.78 -20.03
N ASP A 577 -7.26 26.98 -19.47
CA ASP A 577 -6.02 27.74 -19.57
C ASP A 577 -4.84 27.02 -18.87
N GLN A 578 -5.13 26.35 -17.75
CA GLN A 578 -4.14 25.49 -17.09
C GLN A 578 -3.71 24.33 -18.00
N LEU A 579 -4.66 23.66 -18.64
CA LEU A 579 -4.38 22.56 -19.57
C LEU A 579 -3.51 23.03 -20.75
N ASP A 580 -3.78 24.19 -21.32
CA ASP A 580 -3.00 24.74 -22.43
C ASP A 580 -1.57 25.08 -22.00
N ARG A 581 -1.42 25.76 -20.86
CA ARG A 581 -0.08 26.07 -20.31
C ARG A 581 0.76 24.82 -20.06
N GLU A 582 0.14 23.75 -19.56
CA GLU A 582 0.87 22.48 -19.36
C GLU A 582 1.30 21.83 -20.67
N VAL A 583 0.48 21.90 -21.73
CA VAL A 583 0.85 21.37 -23.05
C VAL A 583 2.01 22.16 -23.63
N ASP A 584 1.94 23.48 -23.58
CA ASP A 584 2.98 24.34 -24.14
C ASP A 584 4.31 24.20 -23.39
N PHE A 585 4.26 24.14 -22.06
CA PHE A 585 5.43 23.89 -21.22
C PHE A 585 6.10 22.54 -21.51
N GLU A 586 5.31 21.47 -21.61
CA GLU A 586 5.85 20.14 -21.93
C GLU A 586 6.37 20.06 -23.36
N ASN A 587 5.73 20.75 -24.31
CA ASN A 587 6.21 20.82 -25.69
C ASN A 587 7.54 21.59 -25.81
N GLN A 588 7.72 22.67 -25.04
CA GLN A 588 8.99 23.40 -24.97
C GLN A 588 10.14 22.53 -24.42
N LYS A 589 9.84 21.70 -23.40
CA LYS A 589 10.83 20.77 -22.82
C LYS A 589 11.34 19.68 -23.78
N LEU A 590 10.65 19.41 -24.87
CA LEU A 590 11.11 18.42 -25.87
C LEU A 590 12.37 18.89 -26.60
N TYR A 591 12.56 20.19 -26.70
CA TYR A 591 13.67 20.81 -27.45
C TYR A 591 14.72 21.45 -26.52
N MET A 592 14.56 21.33 -25.20
CA MET A 592 15.56 21.66 -24.18
C MET A 592 16.29 20.38 -23.72
#